data_aba56e0f9f67caa60c0c08e03f6ba7b1
#
_entry.id   aba56e0f9f67caa60c0c08e03f6ba7b1
#
_cell.length_a   1.000
_cell.length_b   1.000
_cell.length_c   1.000
_cell.angle_alpha   90.00
_cell.angle_beta   90.00
_cell.angle_gamma   90.00
#
_symmetry.space_group_name_H-M   'P 1'
#
loop_
_entity.id
_entity.type
_entity.pdbx_description
1 polymer ?
#
loop_
_entity_poly.entity_id
_entity_poly.type
_entity_poly.pdbx_seq_one_letter_code
_entity_poly.pdbx_strand_id
1 'polypeptide(L)'
;ALEAPGEDLAEVLRYAERTLKPRLQLVSGVADIRLTGAPKTAIKVYLDPDRLQALGIPPLQVVQALSASALNLPLGALTEEERRLVYTLRATPRTASEVAEVLVDPGRGIRVRDVARVEEAREAPTTLNRVNGRPAVVLAVVKTPDANAVAVAQGVRRALEETSLPPGYRAEVALDTTRFIQAAVEDTVREAFLAALAVSLVVLVFLGKLNSVFSVILAIPITLSGAILLFGVL
;
A
#
# COMPACT_ATOMS: atom_id res chain seq x y z
N ALA A 1 10.86 3.46 2.31
CA ALA A 1 10.76 4.81 2.86
C ALA A 1 11.27 5.83 1.84
N LEU A 2 10.63 6.97 1.79
CA LEU A 2 10.99 8.09 0.93
C LEU A 2 11.36 9.29 1.81
N GLU A 3 12.55 9.79 1.61
CA GLU A 3 13.10 10.96 2.30
C GLU A 3 13.37 12.08 1.30
N ALA A 4 13.15 13.33 1.72
CA ALA A 4 13.57 14.51 1.00
C ALA A 4 14.00 15.57 2.04
N PRO A 5 15.28 15.60 2.42
CA PRO A 5 15.78 16.54 3.40
C PRO A 5 15.56 17.98 2.95
N GLY A 6 14.87 18.77 3.75
CA GLY A 6 14.54 20.17 3.44
C GLY A 6 13.18 20.39 2.76
N GLU A 7 12.51 19.34 2.31
CA GLU A 7 11.17 19.43 1.75
C GLU A 7 10.08 19.19 2.80
N ASP A 8 8.89 19.74 2.54
CA ASP A 8 7.72 19.47 3.38
C ASP A 8 7.25 18.03 3.16
N LEU A 9 7.03 17.28 4.24
CA LEU A 9 6.54 15.91 4.18
C LEU A 9 5.22 15.77 3.41
N ALA A 10 4.38 16.81 3.35
CA ALA A 10 3.17 16.81 2.54
C ALA A 10 3.48 16.79 1.03
N GLU A 11 4.57 17.47 0.60
CA GLU A 11 5.04 17.41 -0.79
C GLU A 11 5.59 16.03 -1.12
N VAL A 12 6.39 15.48 -0.20
CA VAL A 12 6.94 14.12 -0.34
C VAL A 12 5.82 13.09 -0.45
N LEU A 13 4.78 13.21 0.38
CA LEU A 13 3.59 12.35 0.31
C LEU A 13 2.89 12.49 -1.03
N ARG A 14 2.67 13.72 -1.50
CA ARG A 14 1.99 14.01 -2.77
C ARG A 14 2.75 13.42 -3.96
N TYR A 15 4.07 13.52 -3.97
CA TYR A 15 4.91 12.87 -4.97
C TYR A 15 4.79 11.34 -4.89
N ALA A 16 4.84 10.78 -3.68
CA ALA A 16 4.67 9.34 -3.47
C ALA A 16 3.30 8.83 -3.96
N GLU A 17 2.22 9.58 -3.69
CA GLU A 17 0.86 9.23 -4.12
C GLU A 17 0.67 9.32 -5.64
N ARG A 18 1.21 10.36 -6.27
CA ARG A 18 0.98 10.62 -7.69
C ARG A 18 1.93 9.87 -8.62
N THR A 19 3.14 9.59 -8.16
CA THR A 19 4.21 9.04 -9.02
C THR A 19 4.64 7.65 -8.59
N LEU A 20 5.01 7.45 -7.33
CA LEU A 20 5.57 6.17 -6.88
C LEU A 20 4.49 5.11 -6.70
N LYS A 21 3.39 5.44 -6.03
CA LYS A 21 2.31 4.47 -5.75
C LYS A 21 1.77 3.83 -7.04
N PRO A 22 1.38 4.58 -8.09
CA PRO A 22 0.89 3.95 -9.33
C PRO A 22 1.92 3.05 -10.00
N ARG A 23 3.19 3.45 -10.02
CA ARG A 23 4.26 2.64 -10.64
C ARG A 23 4.50 1.34 -9.90
N LEU A 24 4.58 1.40 -8.57
CA LEU A 24 4.81 0.23 -7.75
C LEU A 24 3.59 -0.70 -7.70
N GLN A 25 2.38 -0.18 -7.90
CA GLN A 25 1.16 -1.00 -8.02
C GLN A 25 1.11 -1.83 -9.32
N LEU A 26 1.87 -1.46 -10.35
CA LEU A 26 1.99 -2.24 -11.58
C LEU A 26 2.85 -3.51 -11.41
N VAL A 27 3.58 -3.62 -10.31
CA VAL A 27 4.39 -4.81 -10.02
C VAL A 27 3.47 -6.00 -9.74
N SER A 28 3.68 -7.08 -10.48
CA SER A 28 2.87 -8.31 -10.32
C SER A 28 2.91 -8.81 -8.88
N GLY A 29 1.73 -9.10 -8.33
CA GLY A 29 1.56 -9.58 -6.96
C GLY A 29 1.46 -8.49 -5.89
N VAL A 30 1.52 -7.21 -6.25
CA VAL A 30 1.19 -6.09 -5.34
C VAL A 30 -0.32 -5.90 -5.31
N ALA A 31 -0.91 -5.99 -4.12
CA ALA A 31 -2.34 -5.74 -3.90
C ALA A 31 -2.63 -4.27 -3.62
N ASP A 32 -1.83 -3.64 -2.76
CA ASP A 32 -1.99 -2.24 -2.37
C ASP A 32 -0.66 -1.65 -1.86
N ILE A 33 -0.59 -0.32 -1.85
CA ILE A 33 0.51 0.44 -1.23
C ILE A 33 -0.09 1.47 -0.29
N ARG A 34 0.22 1.31 0.99
CA ARG A 34 -0.22 2.21 2.05
C ARG A 34 0.88 3.24 2.35
N LEU A 35 0.49 4.50 2.34
CA LEU A 35 1.38 5.60 2.65
C LEU A 35 1.09 6.14 4.05
N THR A 36 2.14 6.36 4.81
CA THR A 36 2.08 6.91 6.18
C THR A 36 3.27 7.84 6.45
N GLY A 37 3.18 8.67 7.48
CA GLY A 37 4.30 9.49 7.96
C GLY A 37 4.24 10.97 7.57
N ALA A 38 3.21 11.39 6.85
CA ALA A 38 3.01 12.80 6.55
C ALA A 38 1.60 13.26 6.92
N PRO A 39 1.41 14.55 7.25
CA PRO A 39 0.10 15.10 7.45
C PRO A 39 -0.68 15.08 6.14
N LYS A 40 -1.94 14.63 6.20
CA LYS A 40 -2.86 14.71 5.07
C LYS A 40 -3.51 16.08 5.05
N THR A 41 -3.70 16.62 3.85
CA THR A 41 -4.55 17.79 3.69
C THR A 41 -6.01 17.37 3.83
N ALA A 42 -6.72 17.99 4.75
CA ALA A 42 -8.15 17.79 4.96
C ALA A 42 -8.87 19.14 4.87
N ILE A 43 -10.10 19.09 4.40
CA ILE A 43 -10.96 20.29 4.44
C ILE A 43 -11.73 20.25 5.76
N LYS A 44 -11.50 21.23 6.62
CA LYS A 44 -12.21 21.39 7.88
C LYS A 44 -13.36 22.35 7.72
N VAL A 45 -14.52 21.94 8.20
CA VAL A 45 -15.75 22.74 8.22
C VAL A 45 -16.08 23.04 9.67
N TYR A 46 -15.94 24.29 10.06
CA TYR A 46 -16.27 24.78 11.40
C TYR A 46 -17.67 25.37 11.36
N LEU A 47 -18.63 24.67 11.93
CA LEU A 47 -20.01 25.11 12.04
C LEU A 47 -20.11 26.33 12.97
N ASP A 48 -20.90 27.32 12.58
CA ASP A 48 -21.19 28.51 13.39
C ASP A 48 -22.56 28.29 14.06
N PRO A 49 -22.62 28.09 15.38
CA PRO A 49 -23.87 27.81 16.10
C PRO A 49 -24.89 28.94 16.00
N ASP A 50 -24.42 30.19 16.02
CA ASP A 50 -25.30 31.34 16.00
C ASP A 50 -26.00 31.52 14.62
N ARG A 51 -25.24 31.29 13.55
CA ARG A 51 -25.77 31.29 12.18
C ARG A 51 -26.72 30.13 11.93
N LEU A 52 -26.38 28.94 12.43
CA LEU A 52 -27.25 27.76 12.33
C LEU A 52 -28.58 28.03 13.03
N GLN A 53 -28.55 28.60 14.23
CA GLN A 53 -29.76 28.95 14.99
C GLN A 53 -30.56 30.05 14.27
N ALA A 54 -29.92 31.12 13.81
CA ALA A 54 -30.58 32.22 13.12
C ALA A 54 -31.31 31.77 11.84
N LEU A 55 -30.71 30.81 11.11
CA LEU A 55 -31.28 30.25 9.89
C LEU A 55 -32.18 29.03 10.13
N GLY A 56 -32.28 28.53 11.37
CA GLY A 56 -33.09 27.37 11.74
C GLY A 56 -32.58 26.07 11.07
N ILE A 57 -31.28 25.95 10.88
CA ILE A 57 -30.66 24.77 10.24
C ILE A 57 -30.05 23.86 11.32
N PRO A 58 -30.51 22.61 11.43
CA PRO A 58 -29.90 21.64 12.32
C PRO A 58 -28.48 21.29 11.84
N PRO A 59 -27.47 21.13 12.73
CA PRO A 59 -26.12 20.70 12.36
C PRO A 59 -26.10 19.42 11.53
N LEU A 60 -27.00 18.48 11.83
CA LEU A 60 -27.13 17.22 11.11
C LEU A 60 -27.46 17.42 9.62
N GLN A 61 -28.25 18.44 9.28
CA GLN A 61 -28.58 18.75 7.90
C GLN A 61 -27.32 19.15 7.10
N VAL A 62 -26.39 19.89 7.71
CA VAL A 62 -25.11 20.23 7.08
C VAL A 62 -24.28 18.96 6.84
N VAL A 63 -24.22 18.07 7.82
CA VAL A 63 -23.49 16.79 7.68
C VAL A 63 -24.09 15.93 6.56
N GLN A 64 -25.43 15.87 6.49
CA GLN A 64 -26.11 15.12 5.42
C GLN A 64 -25.85 15.72 4.04
N ALA A 65 -25.90 17.04 3.90
CA ALA A 65 -25.61 17.72 2.65
C ALA A 65 -24.17 17.49 2.17
N LEU A 66 -23.19 17.57 3.09
CA LEU A 66 -21.80 17.27 2.79
C LEU A 66 -21.60 15.80 2.40
N SER A 67 -22.22 14.87 3.13
CA SER A 67 -22.15 13.44 2.81
C SER A 67 -22.77 13.13 1.45
N ALA A 68 -23.89 13.74 1.12
CA ALA A 68 -24.54 13.59 -0.18
C ALA A 68 -23.69 14.16 -1.34
N SER A 69 -22.98 15.27 -1.10
CA SER A 69 -22.07 15.87 -2.09
C SER A 69 -20.80 15.05 -2.33
N ALA A 70 -20.44 14.18 -1.40
CA ALA A 70 -19.27 13.29 -1.51
C ALA A 70 -19.55 11.99 -2.27
N LEU A 71 -20.79 11.73 -2.65
CA LEU A 71 -21.19 10.49 -3.33
C LEU A 71 -20.85 10.56 -4.83
N ASN A 72 -20.08 9.59 -5.30
CA ASN A 72 -19.93 9.32 -6.72
C ASN A 72 -21.11 8.46 -7.17
N LEU A 73 -22.08 9.07 -7.86
CA LEU A 73 -23.24 8.35 -8.39
C LEU A 73 -22.95 7.88 -9.82
N PRO A 74 -22.98 6.56 -10.10
CA PRO A 74 -23.00 6.09 -11.47
C PRO A 74 -24.36 6.46 -12.09
N LEU A 75 -24.37 7.34 -13.09
CA LEU A 75 -25.61 7.76 -13.77
C LEU A 75 -26.15 6.71 -14.75
N GLY A 76 -25.40 5.63 -14.97
CA GLY A 76 -25.76 4.56 -15.90
C GLY A 76 -24.80 4.46 -17.07
N ALA A 77 -25.08 3.51 -17.96
CA ALA A 77 -24.35 3.29 -19.20
C ALA A 77 -25.32 3.40 -20.38
N LEU A 78 -24.97 4.22 -21.37
CA LEU A 78 -25.62 4.20 -22.67
C LEU A 78 -24.79 3.35 -23.61
N THR A 79 -25.46 2.45 -24.32
CA THR A 79 -24.84 1.65 -25.38
C THR A 79 -25.22 2.26 -26.70
N GLU A 80 -24.28 2.86 -27.38
CA GLU A 80 -24.45 3.46 -28.70
C GLU A 80 -23.47 2.78 -29.66
N GLU A 81 -23.97 2.11 -30.70
CA GLU A 81 -23.20 1.49 -31.78
C GLU A 81 -21.90 0.74 -31.33
N GLU A 82 -22.02 -0.29 -30.50
CA GLU A 82 -20.89 -1.10 -29.97
C GLU A 82 -19.99 -0.42 -28.93
N ARG A 83 -20.25 0.85 -28.57
CA ARG A 83 -19.51 1.54 -27.49
C ARG A 83 -20.38 1.67 -26.25
N ARG A 84 -19.91 1.09 -25.14
CA ARG A 84 -20.54 1.27 -23.83
C ARG A 84 -19.94 2.50 -23.16
N LEU A 85 -20.67 3.63 -23.18
CA LEU A 85 -20.29 4.85 -22.48
C LEU A 85 -20.83 4.79 -21.05
N VAL A 86 -19.94 4.73 -20.07
CA VAL A 86 -20.30 4.78 -18.65
C VAL A 86 -20.20 6.22 -18.17
N TYR A 87 -21.35 6.82 -17.84
CA TYR A 87 -21.40 8.15 -17.26
C TYR A 87 -21.32 8.06 -15.74
N THR A 88 -20.29 8.66 -15.16
CA THR A 88 -20.13 8.78 -13.71
C THR A 88 -20.14 10.26 -13.35
N LEU A 89 -21.13 10.67 -12.57
CA LEU A 89 -21.14 12.02 -11.99
C LEU A 89 -20.13 12.01 -10.83
N ARG A 90 -19.02 12.72 -11.01
CA ARG A 90 -18.05 12.98 -9.94
C ARG A 90 -18.38 14.33 -9.33
N ALA A 91 -19.21 14.33 -8.31
CA ALA A 91 -19.63 15.54 -7.59
C ALA A 91 -18.85 15.78 -6.29
N THR A 92 -17.74 15.03 -6.07
CA THR A 92 -16.96 15.16 -4.83
C THR A 92 -16.17 16.47 -4.83
N PRO A 93 -16.51 17.42 -3.97
CA PRO A 93 -15.74 18.66 -3.83
C PRO A 93 -14.32 18.37 -3.35
N ARG A 94 -13.33 19.00 -3.99
CA ARG A 94 -11.90 18.75 -3.74
C ARG A 94 -11.19 19.94 -3.11
N THR A 95 -11.81 21.10 -3.13
CA THR A 95 -11.25 22.35 -2.60
C THR A 95 -12.15 22.92 -1.52
N ALA A 96 -11.59 23.72 -0.62
CA ALA A 96 -12.38 24.40 0.41
C ALA A 96 -13.47 25.30 -0.20
N SER A 97 -13.18 25.92 -1.35
CA SER A 97 -14.16 26.75 -2.08
C SER A 97 -15.33 25.92 -2.61
N GLU A 98 -15.08 24.74 -3.17
CA GLU A 98 -16.14 23.85 -3.65
C GLU A 98 -17.01 23.34 -2.50
N VAL A 99 -16.40 22.98 -1.36
CA VAL A 99 -17.15 22.59 -0.16
C VAL A 99 -17.99 23.73 0.38
N ALA A 100 -17.49 24.97 0.36
CA ALA A 100 -18.22 26.15 0.78
C ALA A 100 -19.48 26.41 -0.05
N GLU A 101 -19.48 26.03 -1.33
CA GLU A 101 -20.61 26.20 -2.27
C GLU A 101 -21.66 25.08 -2.20
N VAL A 102 -21.43 24.01 -1.42
CA VAL A 102 -22.41 22.91 -1.26
C VAL A 102 -23.72 23.45 -0.67
N LEU A 103 -24.83 23.11 -1.30
CA LEU A 103 -26.16 23.51 -0.85
C LEU A 103 -26.59 22.68 0.38
N VAL A 104 -26.86 23.36 1.47
CA VAL A 104 -27.40 22.76 2.71
C VAL A 104 -28.92 22.73 2.68
N ASP A 105 -29.54 23.81 2.18
CA ASP A 105 -30.96 23.88 1.96
C ASP A 105 -31.23 24.41 0.53
N PRO A 106 -31.51 23.49 -0.42
CA PRO A 106 -31.79 23.87 -1.80
C PRO A 106 -33.02 24.78 -1.96
N GLY A 107 -34.05 24.63 -1.09
CA GLY A 107 -35.27 25.38 -1.14
C GLY A 107 -35.09 26.87 -0.80
N ARG A 108 -34.14 27.15 0.11
CA ARG A 108 -33.80 28.54 0.52
C ARG A 108 -32.49 29.04 -0.07
N GLY A 109 -31.78 28.20 -0.83
CA GLY A 109 -30.50 28.54 -1.45
C GLY A 109 -29.34 28.68 -0.47
N ILE A 110 -29.48 28.15 0.77
CA ILE A 110 -28.46 28.25 1.83
C ILE A 110 -27.30 27.28 1.55
N ARG A 111 -26.08 27.80 1.62
CA ARG A 111 -24.85 27.06 1.36
C ARG A 111 -24.03 26.86 2.63
N VAL A 112 -23.06 25.96 2.57
CA VAL A 112 -22.17 25.68 3.71
C VAL A 112 -21.47 26.96 4.20
N ARG A 113 -21.02 27.87 3.30
CA ARG A 113 -20.40 29.15 3.64
C ARG A 113 -21.28 30.07 4.49
N ASP A 114 -22.59 29.92 4.40
CA ASP A 114 -23.53 30.76 5.13
C ASP A 114 -23.66 30.36 6.59
N VAL A 115 -23.36 29.11 6.92
CA VAL A 115 -23.51 28.49 8.23
C VAL A 115 -22.20 27.94 8.82
N ALA A 116 -21.09 28.00 8.06
CA ALA A 116 -19.82 27.45 8.46
C ALA A 116 -18.63 28.20 7.85
N ARG A 117 -17.49 28.13 8.51
CA ARG A 117 -16.20 28.51 7.95
C ARG A 117 -15.51 27.25 7.39
N VAL A 118 -15.10 27.31 6.13
CA VAL A 118 -14.42 26.21 5.46
C VAL A 118 -12.96 26.60 5.22
N GLU A 119 -12.05 25.76 5.63
CA GLU A 119 -10.61 25.99 5.41
C GLU A 119 -9.88 24.69 5.08
N GLU A 120 -8.83 24.80 4.29
CA GLU A 120 -7.88 23.71 4.12
C GLU A 120 -6.97 23.67 5.34
N ALA A 121 -6.94 22.54 6.03
CA ALA A 121 -6.11 22.34 7.19
C ALA A 121 -5.29 21.06 7.04
N ARG A 122 -4.13 21.05 7.65
CA ARG A 122 -3.34 19.83 7.77
C ARG A 122 -3.86 19.02 8.96
N GLU A 123 -4.23 17.77 8.72
CA GLU A 123 -4.46 16.85 9.82
C GLU A 123 -3.13 16.60 10.55
N ALA A 124 -3.19 16.54 11.87
CA ALA A 124 -2.05 16.06 12.63
C ALA A 124 -1.70 14.64 12.16
N PRO A 125 -0.43 14.34 11.85
CA PRO A 125 -0.08 13.02 11.37
C PRO A 125 -0.40 12.00 12.46
N THR A 126 -1.19 11.00 12.12
CA THR A 126 -1.54 9.90 13.03
C THR A 126 -0.33 9.04 13.37
N THR A 127 0.68 9.05 12.50
CA THR A 127 1.90 8.26 12.65
C THR A 127 3.09 9.10 12.20
N LEU A 128 4.07 9.25 13.09
CA LEU A 128 5.36 9.85 12.77
C LEU A 128 6.34 8.74 12.39
N ASN A 129 6.74 8.74 11.13
CA ASN A 129 7.76 7.80 10.65
C ASN A 129 9.11 8.50 10.58
N ARG A 130 10.12 7.80 11.09
CA ARG A 130 11.51 8.23 10.99
C ARG A 130 12.37 7.08 10.48
N VAL A 131 13.21 7.36 9.52
CA VAL A 131 14.22 6.43 9.02
C VAL A 131 15.57 7.07 9.27
N ASN A 132 16.49 6.36 9.91
CA ASN A 132 17.79 6.87 10.31
C ASN A 132 17.70 8.21 11.11
N GLY A 133 16.65 8.35 11.96
CA GLY A 133 16.39 9.56 12.75
C GLY A 133 15.75 10.73 12.01
N ARG A 134 15.55 10.64 10.70
CA ARG A 134 14.96 11.69 9.86
C ARG A 134 13.48 11.39 9.56
N PRO A 135 12.62 12.41 9.52
CA PRO A 135 11.24 12.24 9.12
C PRO A 135 11.16 11.69 7.68
N ALA A 136 10.30 10.70 7.47
CA ALA A 136 10.16 10.04 6.17
C ALA A 136 8.72 9.63 5.90
N VAL A 137 8.35 9.60 4.61
CA VAL A 137 7.11 8.97 4.15
C VAL A 137 7.38 7.49 3.92
N VAL A 138 6.64 6.63 4.60
CA VAL A 138 6.76 5.18 4.45
C VAL A 138 5.69 4.66 3.50
N LEU A 139 6.15 3.90 2.50
CA LEU A 139 5.31 3.15 1.59
C LEU A 139 5.33 1.68 2.03
N ALA A 140 4.25 1.20 2.60
CA ALA A 140 4.09 -0.21 2.96
C ALA A 140 3.45 -0.96 1.79
N VAL A 141 4.21 -1.87 1.20
CA VAL A 141 3.74 -2.71 0.08
C VAL A 141 2.98 -3.91 0.64
N VAL A 142 1.74 -4.07 0.22
CA VAL A 142 0.88 -5.21 0.57
C VAL A 142 0.81 -6.12 -0.64
N LYS A 143 1.21 -7.39 -0.49
CA LYS A 143 1.12 -8.39 -1.55
C LYS A 143 -0.27 -9.03 -1.60
N THR A 144 -0.65 -9.59 -2.76
CA THR A 144 -1.80 -10.48 -2.85
C THR A 144 -1.55 -11.78 -2.08
N PRO A 145 -2.59 -12.44 -1.54
CA PRO A 145 -2.41 -13.67 -0.74
C PRO A 145 -1.55 -14.72 -1.45
N ASP A 146 -1.81 -14.96 -2.72
CA ASP A 146 -1.18 -16.03 -3.51
C ASP A 146 0.19 -15.64 -4.10
N ALA A 147 0.62 -14.38 -3.96
CA ALA A 147 1.89 -13.94 -4.53
C ALA A 147 3.09 -14.40 -3.70
N ASN A 148 4.17 -14.74 -4.38
CA ASN A 148 5.45 -15.01 -3.75
C ASN A 148 6.07 -13.71 -3.22
N ALA A 149 6.24 -13.62 -1.91
CA ALA A 149 6.73 -12.42 -1.22
C ALA A 149 8.12 -11.98 -1.72
N VAL A 150 9.02 -12.94 -1.99
CA VAL A 150 10.38 -12.67 -2.45
C VAL A 150 10.36 -12.10 -3.87
N ALA A 151 9.54 -12.67 -4.76
CA ALA A 151 9.40 -12.19 -6.12
C ALA A 151 8.79 -10.76 -6.17
N VAL A 152 7.77 -10.50 -5.33
CA VAL A 152 7.17 -9.16 -5.18
C VAL A 152 8.21 -8.16 -4.69
N ALA A 153 8.99 -8.49 -3.64
CA ALA A 153 10.01 -7.60 -3.12
C ALA A 153 11.09 -7.27 -4.16
N GLN A 154 11.53 -8.27 -4.93
CA GLN A 154 12.48 -8.06 -6.04
C GLN A 154 11.90 -7.19 -7.16
N GLY A 155 10.63 -7.39 -7.51
CA GLY A 155 9.92 -6.58 -8.49
C GLY A 155 9.81 -5.12 -8.04
N VAL A 156 9.44 -4.89 -6.78
CA VAL A 156 9.34 -3.54 -6.20
C VAL A 156 10.70 -2.85 -6.16
N ARG A 157 11.79 -3.55 -5.82
CA ARG A 157 13.15 -2.98 -5.84
C ARG A 157 13.54 -2.54 -7.24
N ARG A 158 13.35 -3.39 -8.25
CA ARG A 158 13.63 -3.04 -9.65
C ARG A 158 12.82 -1.84 -10.12
N ALA A 159 11.51 -1.83 -9.85
CA ALA A 159 10.66 -0.70 -10.20
C ALA A 159 11.07 0.61 -9.51
N LEU A 160 11.61 0.51 -8.29
CA LEU A 160 12.13 1.66 -7.55
C LEU A 160 13.45 2.16 -8.16
N GLU A 161 14.37 1.27 -8.54
CA GLU A 161 15.66 1.58 -9.19
C GLU A 161 15.45 2.21 -10.58
N GLU A 162 14.46 1.74 -11.34
CA GLU A 162 14.07 2.28 -12.64
C GLU A 162 13.34 3.63 -12.54
N THR A 163 12.94 4.03 -11.34
CA THR A 163 12.22 5.29 -11.14
C THR A 163 13.22 6.42 -10.89
N SER A 164 13.29 7.38 -11.83
CA SER A 164 14.04 8.61 -11.61
C SER A 164 13.37 9.44 -10.51
N LEU A 165 14.05 9.57 -9.38
CA LEU A 165 13.61 10.42 -8.28
C LEU A 165 14.01 11.88 -8.56
N PRO A 166 13.21 12.86 -8.12
CA PRO A 166 13.60 14.26 -8.19
C PRO A 166 14.88 14.54 -7.40
N PRO A 167 15.64 15.60 -7.75
CA PRO A 167 16.80 16.01 -6.97
C PRO A 167 16.46 16.20 -5.50
N GLY A 168 17.28 15.63 -4.62
CA GLY A 168 17.07 15.69 -3.17
C GLY A 168 16.19 14.57 -2.58
N TYR A 169 15.45 13.82 -3.41
CA TYR A 169 14.66 12.68 -2.94
C TYR A 169 15.53 11.42 -2.84
N ARG A 170 15.35 10.67 -1.77
CA ARG A 170 16.01 9.38 -1.55
C ARG A 170 14.98 8.33 -1.16
N ALA A 171 15.02 7.20 -1.87
CA ALA A 171 14.20 6.06 -1.51
C ALA A 171 15.09 4.95 -0.93
N GLU A 172 14.73 4.47 0.24
CA GLU A 172 15.44 3.41 0.96
C GLU A 172 14.48 2.32 1.40
N VAL A 173 14.92 1.07 1.32
CA VAL A 173 14.16 -0.06 1.87
C VAL A 173 14.41 -0.13 3.37
N ALA A 174 13.51 0.43 4.16
CA ALA A 174 13.63 0.52 5.61
C ALA A 174 13.43 -0.84 6.30
N LEU A 175 12.54 -1.68 5.77
CA LEU A 175 12.27 -3.01 6.29
C LEU A 175 11.98 -3.97 5.14
N ASP A 176 12.67 -5.09 5.12
CA ASP A 176 12.43 -6.18 4.18
C ASP A 176 12.29 -7.50 4.94
N THR A 177 11.05 -7.90 5.14
CA THR A 177 10.72 -9.16 5.83
C THR A 177 11.08 -10.39 5.00
N THR A 178 11.29 -10.24 3.68
CA THR A 178 11.62 -11.38 2.81
C THR A 178 13.05 -11.87 3.00
N ARG A 179 13.94 -11.04 3.56
CA ARG A 179 15.31 -11.46 3.91
C ARG A 179 15.31 -12.57 4.93
N PHE A 180 14.41 -12.53 5.91
CA PHE A 180 14.27 -13.63 6.87
C PHE A 180 13.83 -14.93 6.21
N ILE A 181 12.92 -14.84 5.25
CA ILE A 181 12.45 -16.02 4.50
C ILE A 181 13.61 -16.61 3.68
N GLN A 182 14.37 -15.76 2.99
CA GLN A 182 15.52 -16.19 2.19
C GLN A 182 16.60 -16.84 3.07
N ALA A 183 16.96 -16.18 4.17
CA ALA A 183 17.95 -16.73 5.10
C ALA A 183 17.50 -18.08 5.69
N ALA A 184 16.22 -18.19 6.10
CA ALA A 184 15.70 -19.46 6.63
C ALA A 184 15.71 -20.57 5.58
N VAL A 185 15.42 -20.28 4.33
CA VAL A 185 15.48 -21.25 3.22
C VAL A 185 16.94 -21.66 2.95
N GLU A 186 17.87 -20.70 2.87
CA GLU A 186 19.29 -20.97 2.67
C GLU A 186 19.87 -21.81 3.81
N ASP A 187 19.56 -21.47 5.07
CA ASP A 187 20.01 -22.23 6.24
C ASP A 187 19.44 -23.64 6.21
N THR A 188 18.16 -23.81 5.90
CA THR A 188 17.54 -25.14 5.81
C THR A 188 18.20 -26.01 4.73
N VAL A 189 18.47 -25.44 3.55
CA VAL A 189 19.15 -26.14 2.45
C VAL A 189 20.59 -26.52 2.87
N ARG A 190 21.28 -25.59 3.51
CA ARG A 190 22.66 -25.85 4.02
C ARG A 190 22.69 -26.94 5.07
N GLU A 191 21.77 -26.91 6.03
CA GLU A 191 21.63 -27.92 7.07
C GLU A 191 21.30 -29.31 6.49
N ALA A 192 20.36 -29.34 5.52
CA ALA A 192 20.03 -30.57 4.82
C ALA A 192 21.24 -31.16 4.08
N PHE A 193 22.05 -30.32 3.45
CA PHE A 193 23.28 -30.74 2.77
C PHE A 193 24.31 -31.25 3.76
N LEU A 194 24.53 -30.56 4.87
CA LEU A 194 25.47 -31.01 5.92
C LEU A 194 25.02 -32.34 6.56
N ALA A 195 23.72 -32.49 6.82
CA ALA A 195 23.17 -33.75 7.34
C ALA A 195 23.34 -34.89 6.34
N ALA A 196 23.08 -34.67 5.05
CA ALA A 196 23.32 -35.65 4.00
C ALA A 196 24.80 -36.09 3.94
N LEU A 197 25.72 -35.12 4.03
CA LEU A 197 27.15 -35.35 4.01
C LEU A 197 27.57 -36.19 5.26
N ALA A 198 27.09 -35.82 6.44
CA ALA A 198 27.40 -36.54 7.70
C ALA A 198 26.88 -37.97 7.66
N VAL A 199 25.65 -38.20 7.24
CA VAL A 199 25.06 -39.53 7.07
C VAL A 199 25.83 -40.33 6.04
N SER A 200 26.20 -39.74 4.91
CA SER A 200 27.00 -40.39 3.86
C SER A 200 28.37 -40.83 4.38
N LEU A 201 29.01 -39.99 5.20
CA LEU A 201 30.31 -40.31 5.82
C LEU A 201 30.18 -41.48 6.79
N VAL A 202 29.16 -41.48 7.65
CA VAL A 202 28.90 -42.57 8.58
C VAL A 202 28.64 -43.88 7.83
N VAL A 203 27.82 -43.87 6.81
CA VAL A 203 27.52 -45.04 5.97
C VAL A 203 28.78 -45.53 5.27
N LEU A 204 29.65 -44.64 4.80
CA LEU A 204 30.91 -45.00 4.17
C LEU A 204 31.86 -45.73 5.16
N VAL A 205 31.97 -45.19 6.39
CA VAL A 205 32.85 -45.77 7.44
C VAL A 205 32.35 -47.15 7.90
N PHE A 206 31.04 -47.30 8.08
CA PHE A 206 30.49 -48.57 8.60
C PHE A 206 30.29 -49.65 7.55
N LEU A 207 29.86 -49.27 6.32
CA LEU A 207 29.58 -50.28 5.28
C LEU A 207 30.73 -50.49 4.31
N GLY A 208 31.68 -49.56 4.19
CA GLY A 208 32.87 -49.68 3.34
C GLY A 208 32.57 -49.81 1.84
N LYS A 209 31.31 -49.58 1.41
CA LYS A 209 30.85 -49.75 0.02
C LYS A 209 30.35 -48.44 -0.54
N LEU A 210 31.02 -47.89 -1.55
CA LEU A 210 30.64 -46.66 -2.27
C LEU A 210 29.22 -46.69 -2.86
N ASN A 211 28.77 -47.88 -3.30
CA ASN A 211 27.40 -48.05 -3.84
C ASN A 211 26.30 -47.73 -2.81
N SER A 212 26.53 -48.06 -1.54
CA SER A 212 25.61 -47.79 -0.45
C SER A 212 25.54 -46.30 -0.12
N VAL A 213 26.69 -45.62 -0.18
CA VAL A 213 26.75 -44.15 -0.03
C VAL A 213 25.97 -43.44 -1.15
N PHE A 214 26.12 -43.91 -2.40
CA PHE A 214 25.42 -43.36 -3.54
C PHE A 214 23.88 -43.48 -3.43
N SER A 215 23.42 -44.63 -2.91
CA SER A 215 21.99 -44.88 -2.65
C SER A 215 21.43 -43.90 -1.60
N VAL A 216 22.20 -43.60 -0.53
CA VAL A 216 21.77 -42.66 0.51
C VAL A 216 21.76 -41.24 -0.01
N ILE A 217 22.79 -40.82 -0.76
CA ILE A 217 22.85 -39.47 -1.37
C ILE A 217 21.70 -39.24 -2.31
N LEU A 218 21.24 -40.25 -3.07
CA LEU A 218 20.14 -40.18 -3.99
C LEU A 218 18.77 -40.20 -3.27
N ALA A 219 18.67 -41.00 -2.18
CA ALA A 219 17.42 -41.12 -1.45
C ALA A 219 16.96 -39.81 -0.77
N ILE A 220 17.89 -39.03 -0.21
CA ILE A 220 17.58 -37.80 0.52
C ILE A 220 16.88 -36.74 -0.37
N PRO A 221 17.41 -36.33 -1.55
CA PRO A 221 16.72 -35.38 -2.40
C PRO A 221 15.41 -35.90 -2.96
N ILE A 222 15.31 -37.23 -3.22
CA ILE A 222 14.05 -37.83 -3.74
C ILE A 222 12.96 -37.78 -2.66
N THR A 223 13.28 -38.15 -1.41
CA THR A 223 12.28 -38.07 -0.33
C THR A 223 11.88 -36.63 0.00
N LEU A 224 12.82 -35.71 -0.03
CA LEU A 224 12.54 -34.26 0.19
C LEU A 224 11.65 -33.70 -0.91
N SER A 225 11.96 -34.03 -2.17
CA SER A 225 11.14 -33.60 -3.31
C SER A 225 9.75 -34.23 -3.27
N GLY A 226 9.64 -35.51 -2.88
CA GLY A 226 8.36 -36.18 -2.68
C GLY A 226 7.51 -35.53 -1.58
N ALA A 227 8.13 -35.16 -0.46
CA ALA A 227 7.42 -34.45 0.60
C ALA A 227 6.93 -33.07 0.17
N ILE A 228 7.75 -32.30 -0.54
CA ILE A 228 7.39 -30.97 -1.05
C ILE A 228 6.23 -31.06 -2.05
N LEU A 229 6.25 -32.05 -2.95
CA LEU A 229 5.16 -32.28 -3.89
C LEU A 229 3.87 -32.65 -3.17
N LEU A 230 3.92 -33.46 -2.12
CA LEU A 230 2.77 -33.85 -1.33
C LEU A 230 2.12 -32.67 -0.60
N PHE A 231 2.94 -31.77 -0.05
CA PHE A 231 2.48 -30.52 0.59
C PHE A 231 1.96 -29.48 -0.41
N GLY A 232 2.39 -29.55 -1.66
CA GLY A 232 1.91 -28.64 -2.71
C GLY A 232 0.56 -29.04 -3.32
N VAL A 233 0.09 -30.28 -3.06
CA VAL A 233 -1.18 -30.83 -3.55
C VAL A 233 -2.29 -30.78 -2.47
N LEU A 234 -1.94 -30.66 -1.21
CA LEU A 234 -2.84 -30.48 -0.06
C LEU A 234 -3.15 -29.01 0.21
#